data_a0c84b505a7719fe5d85b4320538848d
#
_entry.id   a0c84b505a7719fe5d85b4320538848d
#
_cell.length_a   1.000
_cell.length_b   1.000
_cell.length_c   1.000
_cell.angle_alpha   90.00
_cell.angle_beta   90.00
_cell.angle_gamma   90.00
#
_symmetry.space_group_name_H-M   'P 1'
#
loop_
_entity.id
_entity.type
_entity.pdbx_description
1 polymer ?
#
loop_
_entity_poly.entity_id
_entity_poly.type
_entity_poly.pdbx_seq_one_letter_code
_entity_poly.pdbx_strand_id
1 'polypeptide(L)'
;MTRVTYIIYRIVYGLVKLFYPKTEVLGAEKLPADACIIVANHAKMNGPIVGQLYYPRKRLIWCAAQMQKLREVPAYAYQDFWSGKPGAVRWLYKLLSYIIAPLSVCIFNNADVIPVYHDSRVINTFRQTVKALEEGTDIIIFPEKLEKENPILYAFQENFVDVAKLYYKRTGKRVAFVPMYLAPALRQAHIGKPVSFDPDTPIREERTRICRQLHDAITDIAESLPLHTVVPYENMPKRCYPKNRGEA
;
A
#
# COMPACT_ATOMS: atom_id res chain seq x y z
N MET A 1 -8.17 9.36 21.15
CA MET A 1 -6.81 9.80 20.79
C MET A 1 -6.30 10.75 21.85
N THR A 2 -5.20 10.45 22.54
CA THR A 2 -4.65 11.34 23.57
C THR A 2 -3.64 12.32 22.95
N ARG A 3 -3.52 13.51 23.55
CA ARG A 3 -2.53 14.53 23.11
C ARG A 3 -1.10 13.95 23.11
N VAL A 4 -0.79 13.08 24.05
CA VAL A 4 0.52 12.43 24.19
C VAL A 4 0.84 11.50 23.00
N THR A 5 -0.09 10.62 22.59
CA THR A 5 0.11 9.73 21.45
C THR A 5 0.31 10.48 20.14
N TYR A 6 -0.39 11.61 19.96
CA TYR A 6 -0.20 12.47 18.80
C TYR A 6 1.19 13.12 18.78
N ILE A 7 1.72 13.58 19.93
CA ILE A 7 3.07 14.16 20.02
C ILE A 7 4.12 13.10 19.67
N ILE A 8 4.00 11.89 20.23
CA ILE A 8 4.91 10.77 19.91
C ILE A 8 4.89 10.47 18.41
N TYR A 9 3.70 10.36 17.81
CA TYR A 9 3.56 10.16 16.37
C TYR A 9 4.27 11.25 15.56
N ARG A 10 4.09 12.54 15.93
CA ARG A 10 4.73 13.68 15.24
C ARG A 10 6.25 13.63 15.33
N ILE A 11 6.81 13.21 16.46
CA ILE A 11 8.26 13.02 16.63
C ILE A 11 8.74 11.89 15.71
N VAL A 12 8.08 10.73 15.73
CA VAL A 12 8.44 9.60 14.86
C VAL A 12 8.33 9.98 13.38
N TYR A 13 7.24 10.65 13.00
CA TYR A 13 7.06 11.15 11.63
C TYR A 13 8.20 12.09 11.22
N GLY A 14 8.59 13.03 12.09
CA GLY A 14 9.71 13.94 11.86
C GLY A 14 11.04 13.22 11.69
N LEU A 15 11.32 12.23 12.53
CA LEU A 15 12.53 11.40 12.42
C LEU A 15 12.54 10.58 11.12
N VAL A 16 11.43 9.93 10.78
CA VAL A 16 11.32 9.19 9.51
C VAL A 16 11.54 10.14 8.34
N LYS A 17 10.92 11.31 8.33
CA LYS A 17 11.09 12.32 7.26
C LYS A 17 12.54 12.82 7.15
N LEU A 18 13.25 12.93 8.27
CA LEU A 18 14.64 13.38 8.31
C LEU A 18 15.61 12.33 7.74
N PHE A 19 15.40 11.05 8.11
CA PHE A 19 16.35 9.97 7.78
C PHE A 19 15.96 9.16 6.56
N TYR A 20 14.69 9.17 6.13
CA TYR A 20 14.26 8.45 4.94
C TYR A 20 14.72 9.19 3.68
N PRO A 21 15.31 8.49 2.69
CA PRO A 21 15.78 9.13 1.48
C PRO A 21 14.66 9.88 0.76
N LYS A 22 14.92 11.13 0.37
CA LYS A 22 13.96 11.89 -0.44
C LYS A 22 13.62 11.10 -1.70
N THR A 23 12.32 10.87 -1.90
CA THR A 23 11.78 10.14 -3.06
C THR A 23 11.05 11.12 -3.95
N GLU A 24 11.38 11.12 -5.22
CA GLU A 24 10.73 11.93 -6.25
C GLU A 24 9.46 11.21 -6.74
N VAL A 25 8.34 11.93 -6.83
CA VAL A 25 7.09 11.41 -7.40
C VAL A 25 6.92 11.99 -8.81
N LEU A 26 6.98 11.12 -9.80
CA LEU A 26 6.92 11.46 -11.22
C LEU A 26 5.56 11.05 -11.81
N GLY A 27 5.04 11.82 -12.76
CA GLY A 27 3.77 11.54 -13.41
C GLY A 27 2.56 12.05 -12.62
N ALA A 28 2.73 12.96 -11.66
CA ALA A 28 1.63 13.52 -10.88
C ALA A 28 0.58 14.27 -11.75
N GLU A 29 0.97 14.75 -12.92
CA GLU A 29 0.10 15.37 -13.93
C GLU A 29 -0.92 14.39 -14.55
N LYS A 30 -0.69 13.08 -14.40
CA LYS A 30 -1.62 12.02 -14.87
C LYS A 30 -2.75 11.75 -13.87
N LEU A 31 -2.66 12.29 -12.66
CA LEU A 31 -3.72 12.12 -11.67
C LEU A 31 -5.02 12.77 -12.17
N PRO A 32 -6.17 12.09 -12.07
CA PRO A 32 -7.45 12.69 -12.43
C PRO A 32 -7.76 13.88 -11.53
N ALA A 33 -8.62 14.80 -11.99
CA ALA A 33 -9.03 15.96 -11.20
C ALA A 33 -9.79 15.56 -9.93
N ASP A 34 -10.67 14.58 -10.03
CA ASP A 34 -11.38 13.99 -8.88
C ASP A 34 -10.45 13.05 -8.07
N ALA A 35 -10.86 12.77 -6.82
CA ALA A 35 -10.18 11.78 -5.99
C ALA A 35 -10.17 10.38 -6.64
N CYS A 36 -9.08 9.67 -6.45
CA CYS A 36 -8.83 8.37 -7.09
C CYS A 36 -8.24 7.35 -6.12
N ILE A 37 -8.17 6.10 -6.58
CA ILE A 37 -7.53 5.00 -5.84
C ILE A 37 -6.19 4.72 -6.50
N ILE A 38 -5.11 4.96 -5.78
CA ILE A 38 -3.75 4.62 -6.19
C ILE A 38 -3.48 3.16 -5.83
N VAL A 39 -3.06 2.38 -6.81
CA VAL A 39 -2.68 0.98 -6.64
C VAL A 39 -1.19 0.85 -6.89
N ALA A 40 -0.44 0.39 -5.89
CA ALA A 40 1.01 0.36 -5.95
C ALA A 40 1.59 -0.98 -5.49
N ASN A 41 2.84 -1.28 -5.93
CA ASN A 41 3.63 -2.32 -5.32
C ASN A 41 3.99 -1.94 -3.89
N HIS A 42 3.95 -2.92 -2.97
CA HIS A 42 4.16 -2.66 -1.54
C HIS A 42 5.60 -2.22 -1.22
N ALA A 43 6.58 -2.81 -1.89
CA ALA A 43 8.01 -2.57 -1.65
C ALA A 43 8.35 -2.57 -0.14
N LYS A 44 7.73 -3.46 0.64
CA LYS A 44 7.79 -3.54 2.11
C LYS A 44 7.35 -2.23 2.76
N MET A 45 8.14 -1.70 3.69
CA MET A 45 7.83 -0.42 4.34
C MET A 45 8.01 0.81 3.44
N ASN A 46 8.66 0.67 2.26
CA ASN A 46 8.88 1.82 1.40
C ASN A 46 7.58 2.39 0.83
N GLY A 47 6.64 1.52 0.42
CA GLY A 47 5.35 1.95 -0.11
C GLY A 47 4.57 2.85 0.85
N PRO A 48 4.23 2.37 2.05
CA PRO A 48 3.55 3.18 3.07
C PRO A 48 4.29 4.46 3.43
N ILE A 49 5.62 4.42 3.58
CA ILE A 49 6.43 5.60 3.93
C ILE A 49 6.41 6.63 2.80
N VAL A 50 6.63 6.22 1.55
CA VAL A 50 6.59 7.12 0.38
C VAL A 50 5.20 7.72 0.20
N GLY A 51 4.16 6.90 0.30
CA GLY A 51 2.77 7.37 0.26
C GLY A 51 2.47 8.41 1.34
N GLN A 52 3.00 8.20 2.56
CA GLN A 52 2.78 9.13 3.68
C GLN A 52 3.60 10.43 3.56
N LEU A 53 4.83 10.38 3.06
CA LEU A 53 5.76 11.52 3.07
C LEU A 53 5.77 12.34 1.78
N TYR A 54 5.57 11.69 0.63
CA TYR A 54 5.91 12.29 -0.67
C TYR A 54 4.76 12.31 -1.67
N TYR A 55 3.66 11.58 -1.42
CA TYR A 55 2.50 11.66 -2.31
C TYR A 55 1.93 13.09 -2.35
N PRO A 56 1.68 13.66 -3.55
CA PRO A 56 1.49 15.11 -3.71
C PRO A 56 0.12 15.64 -3.28
N ARG A 57 -0.87 14.75 -3.04
CA ARG A 57 -2.24 15.14 -2.71
C ARG A 57 -2.66 14.63 -1.33
N LYS A 58 -3.80 15.12 -0.83
CA LYS A 58 -4.44 14.57 0.36
C LYS A 58 -4.78 13.10 0.13
N ARG A 59 -4.39 12.22 1.05
CA ARG A 59 -4.55 10.77 0.92
C ARG A 59 -4.85 10.10 2.25
N LEU A 60 -5.46 8.92 2.16
CA LEU A 60 -5.47 7.91 3.22
C LEU A 60 -4.87 6.61 2.66
N ILE A 61 -4.18 5.85 3.50
CA ILE A 61 -3.50 4.61 3.11
C ILE A 61 -4.22 3.43 3.75
N TRP A 62 -4.52 2.39 2.97
CA TRP A 62 -5.02 1.15 3.54
C TRP A 62 -3.92 0.45 4.34
N CYS A 63 -4.25 0.06 5.57
CA CYS A 63 -3.31 -0.62 6.45
C CYS A 63 -3.99 -1.77 7.19
N ALA A 64 -3.24 -2.81 7.54
CA ALA A 64 -3.76 -3.95 8.29
C ALA A 64 -4.34 -3.49 9.64
N ALA A 65 -5.63 -3.81 9.89
CA ALA A 65 -6.33 -3.38 11.09
C ALA A 65 -5.67 -3.89 12.40
N GLN A 66 -4.95 -5.00 12.32
CA GLN A 66 -4.19 -5.58 13.43
C GLN A 66 -3.13 -4.63 13.97
N MET A 67 -2.55 -3.76 13.11
CA MET A 67 -1.52 -2.80 13.52
C MET A 67 -2.04 -1.68 14.44
N GLN A 68 -3.37 -1.52 14.53
CA GLN A 68 -4.02 -0.54 15.41
C GLN A 68 -4.41 -1.11 16.78
N LYS A 69 -4.21 -2.41 17.03
CA LYS A 69 -4.69 -3.08 18.23
C LYS A 69 -3.56 -3.74 19.00
N LEU A 70 -3.29 -3.26 20.20
CA LEU A 70 -2.17 -3.70 21.04
C LEU A 70 -2.06 -5.22 21.20
N ARG A 71 -3.20 -5.92 21.30
CA ARG A 71 -3.23 -7.38 21.45
C ARG A 71 -2.94 -8.14 20.16
N GLU A 72 -3.21 -7.54 19.00
CA GLU A 72 -3.07 -8.17 17.68
C GLU A 72 -1.70 -7.89 17.04
N VAL A 73 -1.09 -6.72 17.34
CA VAL A 73 0.21 -6.32 16.77
C VAL A 73 1.31 -7.37 16.95
N PRO A 74 1.54 -7.98 18.15
CA PRO A 74 2.67 -8.87 18.31
C PRO A 74 2.64 -10.08 17.39
N ALA A 75 1.47 -10.72 17.25
CA ALA A 75 1.30 -11.88 16.38
C ALA A 75 1.45 -11.49 14.90
N TYR A 76 0.78 -10.40 14.50
CA TYR A 76 0.83 -9.91 13.14
C TYR A 76 2.25 -9.48 12.73
N ALA A 77 2.89 -8.63 13.53
CA ALA A 77 4.25 -8.14 13.24
C ALA A 77 5.29 -9.27 13.21
N TYR A 78 5.17 -10.26 14.10
CA TYR A 78 6.05 -11.42 14.06
C TYR A 78 5.88 -12.21 12.76
N GLN A 79 4.64 -12.48 12.37
CA GLN A 79 4.33 -13.24 11.16
C GLN A 79 4.80 -12.49 9.90
N ASP A 80 4.50 -11.20 9.81
CA ASP A 80 4.77 -10.39 8.63
C ASP A 80 6.24 -10.03 8.45
N PHE A 81 6.94 -9.66 9.54
CA PHE A 81 8.33 -9.18 9.44
C PHE A 81 9.39 -10.23 9.76
N TRP A 82 9.09 -11.23 10.60
CA TRP A 82 10.12 -12.09 11.20
C TRP A 82 9.87 -13.59 11.11
N SER A 83 8.79 -14.06 10.51
CA SER A 83 8.47 -15.49 10.37
C SER A 83 9.58 -16.28 9.65
N GLY A 84 10.27 -15.65 8.70
CA GLY A 84 11.39 -16.25 7.95
C GLY A 84 12.74 -16.28 8.68
N LYS A 85 12.82 -15.85 9.96
CA LYS A 85 14.08 -15.83 10.71
C LYS A 85 14.43 -17.23 11.26
N PRO A 86 15.75 -17.55 11.42
CA PRO A 86 16.18 -18.82 11.97
C PRO A 86 15.56 -19.17 13.33
N GLY A 87 15.28 -20.47 13.55
CA GLY A 87 14.62 -20.96 14.76
C GLY A 87 15.26 -20.53 16.07
N ALA A 88 16.59 -20.52 16.12
CA ALA A 88 17.37 -20.16 17.30
C ALA A 88 17.09 -18.74 17.84
N VAL A 89 16.70 -17.80 16.97
CA VAL A 89 16.45 -16.39 17.33
C VAL A 89 14.97 -16.03 17.36
N ARG A 90 14.06 -16.97 17.14
CA ARG A 90 12.59 -16.73 17.12
C ARG A 90 12.06 -16.10 18.39
N TRP A 91 12.53 -16.57 19.53
CA TRP A 91 12.13 -16.05 20.83
C TRP A 91 12.43 -14.55 20.98
N LEU A 92 13.59 -14.10 20.49
CA LEU A 92 13.99 -12.70 20.52
C LEU A 92 13.06 -11.84 19.66
N TYR A 93 12.74 -12.29 18.44
CA TYR A 93 11.81 -11.56 17.56
C TYR A 93 10.37 -11.57 18.07
N LYS A 94 9.95 -12.65 18.75
CA LYS A 94 8.67 -12.64 19.47
C LYS A 94 8.66 -11.59 20.57
N LEU A 95 9.70 -11.53 21.41
CA LEU A 95 9.82 -10.51 22.43
C LEU A 95 9.82 -9.10 21.82
N LEU A 96 10.58 -8.89 20.75
CA LEU A 96 10.64 -7.61 20.04
C LEU A 96 9.28 -7.19 19.51
N SER A 97 8.45 -8.12 19.03
CA SER A 97 7.09 -7.82 18.56
C SER A 97 6.19 -7.23 19.65
N TYR A 98 6.35 -7.67 20.89
CA TYR A 98 5.65 -7.07 22.05
C TYR A 98 6.19 -5.69 22.40
N ILE A 99 7.51 -5.49 22.31
CA ILE A 99 8.15 -4.19 22.62
C ILE A 99 7.72 -3.11 21.61
N ILE A 100 7.61 -3.44 20.33
CA ILE A 100 7.20 -2.47 19.31
C ILE A 100 5.69 -2.23 19.26
N ALA A 101 4.88 -3.11 19.86
CA ALA A 101 3.42 -3.04 19.75
C ALA A 101 2.82 -1.69 20.23
N PRO A 102 3.21 -1.11 21.38
CA PRO A 102 2.68 0.20 21.79
C PRO A 102 3.02 1.31 20.80
N LEU A 103 4.24 1.29 20.25
CA LEU A 103 4.67 2.27 19.26
C LEU A 103 3.90 2.11 17.95
N SER A 104 3.71 0.87 17.49
CA SER A 104 2.89 0.57 16.31
C SER A 104 1.47 1.12 16.46
N VAL A 105 0.79 0.79 17.56
CA VAL A 105 -0.55 1.29 17.86
C VAL A 105 -0.58 2.83 17.90
N CYS A 106 0.44 3.44 18.49
CA CYS A 106 0.57 4.90 18.52
C CYS A 106 0.67 5.48 17.10
N ILE A 107 1.50 4.90 16.24
CA ILE A 107 1.68 5.37 14.86
C ILE A 107 0.40 5.18 14.06
N PHE A 108 -0.13 3.96 13.98
CA PHE A 108 -1.25 3.64 13.08
C PHE A 108 -2.61 4.20 13.53
N ASN A 109 -2.76 4.60 14.79
CA ASN A 109 -3.96 5.32 15.25
C ASN A 109 -3.87 6.84 15.06
N ASN A 110 -2.70 7.38 14.70
CA ASN A 110 -2.49 8.81 14.47
C ASN A 110 -2.11 9.13 13.00
N ALA A 111 -1.72 8.12 12.22
CA ALA A 111 -1.41 8.26 10.79
C ALA A 111 -2.70 8.37 9.95
N ASP A 112 -2.55 8.89 8.74
CA ASP A 112 -3.63 9.01 7.74
C ASP A 112 -3.90 7.64 7.09
N VAL A 113 -4.58 6.74 7.81
CA VAL A 113 -4.83 5.37 7.36
C VAL A 113 -6.29 4.94 7.51
N ILE A 114 -6.71 3.98 6.68
CA ILE A 114 -7.98 3.26 6.80
C ILE A 114 -7.66 1.81 7.17
N PRO A 115 -8.21 1.28 8.29
CA PRO A 115 -7.98 -0.12 8.66
C PRO A 115 -8.66 -1.09 7.70
N VAL A 116 -7.90 -2.08 7.24
CA VAL A 116 -8.40 -3.17 6.38
C VAL A 116 -8.66 -4.41 7.22
N TYR A 117 -9.87 -4.92 7.11
CA TYR A 117 -10.31 -6.15 7.74
C TYR A 117 -10.47 -7.26 6.70
N HIS A 118 -10.14 -8.50 7.05
CA HIS A 118 -10.28 -9.68 6.19
C HIS A 118 -11.52 -10.53 6.54
N ASP A 119 -12.46 -9.95 7.28
CA ASP A 119 -13.73 -10.57 7.67
C ASP A 119 -14.92 -9.65 7.29
N SER A 120 -16.11 -9.93 7.82
CA SER A 120 -17.33 -9.15 7.55
C SER A 120 -17.17 -7.64 7.82
N ARG A 121 -16.20 -7.22 8.62
CA ARG A 121 -15.89 -5.80 8.89
C ARG A 121 -15.27 -5.07 7.71
N VAL A 122 -14.86 -5.77 6.62
CA VAL A 122 -14.34 -5.15 5.40
C VAL A 122 -15.31 -4.10 4.84
N ILE A 123 -16.60 -4.24 5.09
CA ILE A 123 -17.60 -3.25 4.69
C ILE A 123 -17.34 -1.87 5.34
N ASN A 124 -16.74 -1.83 6.53
CA ASN A 124 -16.38 -0.57 7.19
C ASN A 124 -15.17 0.08 6.50
N THR A 125 -14.20 -0.72 6.03
CA THR A 125 -13.09 -0.25 5.19
C THR A 125 -13.64 0.42 3.93
N PHE A 126 -14.56 -0.24 3.24
CA PHE A 126 -15.16 0.27 2.00
C PHE A 126 -15.98 1.55 2.25
N ARG A 127 -16.78 1.60 3.31
CA ARG A 127 -17.55 2.80 3.67
C ARG A 127 -16.65 4.00 3.96
N GLN A 128 -15.56 3.80 4.71
CA GLN A 128 -14.58 4.84 4.99
C GLN A 128 -13.87 5.31 3.72
N THR A 129 -13.51 4.37 2.83
CA THR A 129 -12.91 4.66 1.53
C THR A 129 -13.83 5.50 0.65
N VAL A 130 -15.10 5.10 0.51
CA VAL A 130 -16.08 5.85 -0.27
C VAL A 130 -16.27 7.26 0.28
N LYS A 131 -16.40 7.40 1.59
CA LYS A 131 -16.52 8.71 2.24
C LYS A 131 -15.30 9.59 1.97
N ALA A 132 -14.09 9.04 2.06
CA ALA A 132 -12.86 9.79 1.80
C ALA A 132 -12.78 10.27 0.33
N LEU A 133 -13.16 9.42 -0.62
CA LEU A 133 -13.23 9.78 -2.04
C LEU A 133 -14.26 10.90 -2.30
N GLU A 134 -15.42 10.86 -1.65
CA GLU A 134 -16.43 11.94 -1.72
C GLU A 134 -15.89 13.26 -1.18
N GLU A 135 -15.02 13.21 -0.17
CA GLU A 135 -14.36 14.37 0.45
C GLU A 135 -13.11 14.84 -0.33
N GLY A 136 -12.87 14.31 -1.54
CA GLY A 136 -11.72 14.67 -2.38
C GLY A 136 -10.38 14.15 -1.87
N THR A 137 -10.38 13.05 -1.11
CA THR A 137 -9.17 12.44 -0.56
C THR A 137 -8.82 11.17 -1.34
N ASP A 138 -7.61 11.10 -1.88
CA ASP A 138 -7.12 9.92 -2.59
C ASP A 138 -6.88 8.75 -1.63
N ILE A 139 -6.98 7.53 -2.16
CA ILE A 139 -6.73 6.31 -1.39
C ILE A 139 -5.53 5.60 -1.98
N ILE A 140 -4.55 5.25 -1.15
CA ILE A 140 -3.40 4.42 -1.58
C ILE A 140 -3.57 3.02 -1.04
N ILE A 141 -3.48 2.03 -1.91
CA ILE A 141 -3.59 0.62 -1.57
C ILE A 141 -2.41 -0.18 -2.14
N PHE A 142 -2.03 -1.23 -1.41
CA PHE A 142 -0.99 -2.19 -1.76
C PHE A 142 -1.62 -3.59 -1.76
N PRO A 143 -2.26 -4.00 -2.86
CA PRO A 143 -3.12 -5.19 -2.86
C PRO A 143 -2.37 -6.51 -3.08
N GLU A 144 -1.05 -6.53 -3.10
CA GLU A 144 -0.27 -7.74 -3.35
C GLU A 144 -0.58 -8.86 -2.35
N LYS A 145 -0.61 -10.11 -2.80
CA LYS A 145 -0.70 -11.34 -2.03
C LYS A 145 0.52 -12.22 -2.31
N LEU A 146 0.79 -13.23 -1.45
CA LEU A 146 1.95 -14.13 -1.60
C LEU A 146 1.76 -15.14 -2.74
N GLU A 147 1.57 -14.65 -3.95
CA GLU A 147 1.48 -15.40 -5.19
C GLU A 147 2.27 -14.64 -6.26
N LYS A 148 3.41 -15.21 -6.67
CA LYS A 148 4.33 -14.53 -7.58
C LYS A 148 3.81 -14.63 -9.02
N GLU A 149 3.66 -13.51 -9.69
CA GLU A 149 3.32 -13.46 -11.12
C GLU A 149 4.53 -13.17 -12.01
N ASN A 150 5.34 -12.19 -11.62
CA ASN A 150 6.57 -11.85 -12.34
C ASN A 150 7.68 -11.41 -11.37
N PRO A 151 8.91 -11.07 -11.83
CA PRO A 151 9.99 -10.60 -10.95
C PRO A 151 9.70 -9.27 -10.25
N ILE A 152 8.78 -8.47 -10.77
CA ILE A 152 8.50 -7.10 -10.32
C ILE A 152 7.36 -7.09 -9.30
N LEU A 153 6.29 -7.85 -9.58
CA LEU A 153 5.01 -7.70 -8.91
C LEU A 153 4.39 -9.04 -8.55
N TYR A 154 3.71 -9.08 -7.41
CA TYR A 154 2.92 -10.21 -6.94
C TYR A 154 1.45 -10.02 -7.35
N ALA A 155 0.69 -11.12 -7.40
CA ALA A 155 -0.73 -11.10 -7.72
C ALA A 155 -1.52 -10.20 -6.79
N PHE A 156 -2.61 -9.62 -7.27
CA PHE A 156 -3.46 -8.74 -6.49
C PHE A 156 -4.64 -9.46 -5.83
N GLN A 157 -5.01 -9.00 -4.65
CA GLN A 157 -6.30 -9.29 -4.03
C GLN A 157 -7.36 -8.44 -4.73
N GLU A 158 -8.18 -9.03 -5.57
CA GLU A 158 -9.07 -8.29 -6.50
C GLU A 158 -10.24 -7.55 -5.82
N ASN A 159 -10.58 -7.93 -4.58
CA ASN A 159 -11.79 -7.43 -3.91
C ASN A 159 -11.80 -5.92 -3.63
N PHE A 160 -10.66 -5.23 -3.70
CA PHE A 160 -10.62 -3.78 -3.54
C PHE A 160 -11.40 -3.03 -4.64
N VAL A 161 -11.58 -3.65 -5.81
CA VAL A 161 -12.33 -3.07 -6.92
C VAL A 161 -13.81 -2.86 -6.56
N ASP A 162 -14.34 -3.62 -5.60
CA ASP A 162 -15.74 -3.49 -5.13
C ASP A 162 -16.05 -2.11 -4.55
N VAL A 163 -15.04 -1.40 -4.07
CA VAL A 163 -15.18 -0.01 -3.62
C VAL A 163 -15.72 0.87 -4.74
N ALA A 164 -15.28 0.63 -5.99
CA ALA A 164 -15.74 1.41 -7.14
C ALA A 164 -17.25 1.22 -7.41
N LYS A 165 -17.74 -0.02 -7.27
CA LYS A 165 -19.18 -0.30 -7.38
C LYS A 165 -19.99 0.39 -6.29
N LEU A 166 -19.47 0.39 -5.05
CA LEU A 166 -20.12 1.06 -3.93
C LEU A 166 -20.12 2.57 -4.10
N TYR A 167 -19.00 3.14 -4.54
CA TYR A 167 -18.86 4.57 -4.84
C TYR A 167 -19.83 5.01 -5.94
N TYR A 168 -19.89 4.26 -7.06
CA TYR A 168 -20.79 4.54 -8.15
C TYR A 168 -22.28 4.49 -7.73
N LYS A 169 -22.66 3.45 -6.99
CA LYS A 169 -24.03 3.34 -6.46
C LYS A 169 -24.44 4.51 -5.58
N ARG A 170 -23.48 5.09 -4.88
CA ARG A 170 -23.74 6.18 -3.92
C ARG A 170 -23.70 7.56 -4.57
N THR A 171 -22.83 7.78 -5.54
CA THR A 171 -22.54 9.11 -6.08
C THR A 171 -22.95 9.29 -7.55
N GLY A 172 -23.20 8.20 -8.29
CA GLY A 172 -23.36 8.21 -9.75
C GLY A 172 -22.06 8.48 -10.51
N LYS A 173 -20.92 8.64 -9.81
CA LYS A 173 -19.62 8.92 -10.43
C LYS A 173 -18.76 7.66 -10.54
N ARG A 174 -17.95 7.60 -11.59
CA ARG A 174 -16.94 6.54 -11.76
C ARG A 174 -15.67 6.95 -11.02
N VAL A 175 -15.08 6.03 -10.25
CA VAL A 175 -13.76 6.22 -9.66
C VAL A 175 -12.70 5.68 -10.59
N ALA A 176 -11.54 6.33 -10.64
CA ALA A 176 -10.36 5.86 -11.36
C ALA A 176 -9.40 5.13 -10.42
N PHE A 177 -8.79 4.06 -10.92
CA PHE A 177 -7.65 3.38 -10.32
C PHE A 177 -6.39 3.82 -11.03
N VAL A 178 -5.38 4.26 -10.30
CA VAL A 178 -4.15 4.82 -10.87
C VAL A 178 -2.98 3.92 -10.46
N PRO A 179 -2.29 3.29 -11.41
CA PRO A 179 -1.11 2.49 -11.11
C PRO A 179 0.04 3.38 -10.64
N MET A 180 0.78 2.95 -9.62
CA MET A 180 1.99 3.61 -9.18
C MET A 180 3.09 2.57 -8.92
N TYR A 181 4.24 2.73 -9.58
CA TYR A 181 5.40 1.90 -9.31
C TYR A 181 6.38 2.61 -8.38
N LEU A 182 6.75 1.93 -7.30
CA LEU A 182 7.75 2.38 -6.33
C LEU A 182 9.09 1.72 -6.63
N ALA A 183 10.09 2.52 -6.95
CA ALA A 183 11.47 2.12 -7.21
C ALA A 183 12.42 2.67 -6.13
N PRO A 184 12.48 2.04 -4.93
CA PRO A 184 13.29 2.56 -3.82
C PRO A 184 14.78 2.68 -4.16
N ALA A 185 15.30 1.77 -5.00
CA ALA A 185 16.70 1.80 -5.44
C ALA A 185 17.02 3.05 -6.27
N LEU A 186 16.04 3.59 -7.00
CA LEU A 186 16.14 4.83 -7.77
C LEU A 186 15.69 6.06 -6.99
N ARG A 187 15.13 5.89 -5.79
CA ARG A 187 14.47 6.94 -5.00
C ARG A 187 13.35 7.63 -5.79
N GLN A 188 12.55 6.84 -6.51
CA GLN A 188 11.48 7.34 -7.37
C GLN A 188 10.18 6.57 -7.15
N ALA A 189 9.05 7.25 -7.38
CA ALA A 189 7.71 6.69 -7.49
C ALA A 189 7.09 7.21 -8.79
N HIS A 190 6.61 6.31 -9.64
CA HIS A 190 6.12 6.66 -10.98
C HIS A 190 4.62 6.42 -11.06
N ILE A 191 3.84 7.45 -11.35
CA ILE A 191 2.40 7.40 -11.54
C ILE A 191 2.09 7.12 -13.01
N GLY A 192 1.26 6.10 -13.26
CA GLY A 192 0.82 5.70 -14.59
C GLY A 192 -0.51 6.33 -15.00
N LYS A 193 -1.06 5.86 -16.14
CA LYS A 193 -2.35 6.32 -16.65
C LYS A 193 -3.52 5.72 -15.85
N PRO A 194 -4.57 6.49 -15.55
CA PRO A 194 -5.76 6.00 -14.85
C PRO A 194 -6.50 4.90 -15.61
N VAL A 195 -7.02 3.93 -14.86
CA VAL A 195 -7.97 2.91 -15.33
C VAL A 195 -9.33 3.20 -14.71
N SER A 196 -10.34 3.50 -15.53
CA SER A 196 -11.68 3.82 -15.04
C SER A 196 -12.50 2.57 -14.78
N PHE A 197 -13.32 2.61 -13.72
CA PHE A 197 -14.34 1.61 -13.45
C PHE A 197 -15.49 1.71 -14.45
N ASP A 198 -15.95 0.55 -14.98
CA ASP A 198 -17.12 0.45 -15.82
C ASP A 198 -18.30 -0.15 -15.04
N PRO A 199 -19.35 0.64 -14.74
CA PRO A 199 -20.51 0.18 -13.97
C PRO A 199 -21.42 -0.80 -14.73
N ASP A 200 -21.31 -0.83 -16.06
CA ASP A 200 -22.15 -1.67 -16.93
C ASP A 200 -21.59 -3.09 -17.09
N THR A 201 -20.30 -3.26 -16.77
CA THR A 201 -19.65 -4.57 -16.77
C THR A 201 -19.92 -5.32 -15.44
N PRO A 202 -20.17 -6.65 -15.47
CA PRO A 202 -20.32 -7.45 -14.26
C PRO A 202 -19.09 -7.31 -13.34
N ILE A 203 -19.32 -7.08 -12.04
CA ILE A 203 -18.24 -6.78 -11.07
C ILE A 203 -17.12 -7.84 -11.07
N ARG A 204 -17.43 -9.10 -11.32
CA ARG A 204 -16.43 -10.17 -11.37
C ARG A 204 -15.46 -9.99 -12.54
N GLU A 205 -15.98 -9.65 -13.71
CA GLU A 205 -15.19 -9.38 -14.91
C GLU A 205 -14.39 -8.09 -14.74
N GLU A 206 -15.02 -7.08 -14.14
CA GLU A 206 -14.39 -5.78 -13.87
C GLU A 206 -13.23 -5.87 -12.90
N ARG A 207 -13.31 -6.71 -11.86
CA ARG A 207 -12.17 -7.01 -10.97
C ARG A 207 -10.99 -7.53 -11.76
N THR A 208 -11.20 -8.55 -12.56
CA THR A 208 -10.14 -9.17 -13.38
C THR A 208 -9.56 -8.19 -14.38
N ARG A 209 -10.43 -7.41 -15.07
CA ARG A 209 -9.99 -6.40 -16.05
C ARG A 209 -9.13 -5.32 -15.41
N ILE A 210 -9.61 -4.72 -14.32
CA ILE A 210 -8.90 -3.62 -13.64
C ILE A 210 -7.60 -4.13 -13.04
N CYS A 211 -7.61 -5.26 -12.34
CA CYS A 211 -6.40 -5.82 -11.73
C CYS A 211 -5.34 -6.14 -12.78
N ARG A 212 -5.74 -6.74 -13.91
CA ARG A 212 -4.83 -7.03 -15.02
C ARG A 212 -4.22 -5.75 -15.60
N GLN A 213 -5.05 -4.76 -15.94
CA GLN A 213 -4.56 -3.51 -16.52
C GLN A 213 -3.62 -2.75 -15.58
N LEU A 214 -3.91 -2.77 -14.27
CA LEU A 214 -3.04 -2.15 -13.27
C LEU A 214 -1.73 -2.91 -13.12
N HIS A 215 -1.78 -4.25 -13.11
CA HIS A 215 -0.61 -5.12 -13.02
C HIS A 215 0.31 -4.91 -14.21
N ASP A 216 -0.23 -4.96 -15.43
CA ASP A 216 0.50 -4.73 -16.68
C ASP A 216 1.12 -3.32 -16.67
N ALA A 217 0.34 -2.29 -16.33
CA ALA A 217 0.84 -0.91 -16.30
C ALA A 217 1.96 -0.69 -15.27
N ILE A 218 1.90 -1.31 -14.10
CA ILE A 218 2.98 -1.21 -13.09
C ILE A 218 4.23 -1.95 -13.58
N THR A 219 4.06 -3.11 -14.22
CA THR A 219 5.16 -3.89 -14.82
C THR A 219 5.83 -3.11 -15.94
N ASP A 220 5.05 -2.55 -16.88
CA ASP A 220 5.56 -1.74 -17.99
C ASP A 220 6.33 -0.51 -17.51
N ILE A 221 5.82 0.19 -16.48
CA ILE A 221 6.53 1.30 -15.85
C ILE A 221 7.88 0.81 -15.31
N ALA A 222 7.90 -0.27 -14.54
CA ALA A 222 9.12 -0.79 -13.95
C ALA A 222 10.15 -1.17 -15.03
N GLU A 223 9.72 -1.86 -16.09
CA GLU A 223 10.58 -2.30 -17.19
C GLU A 223 11.11 -1.14 -18.05
N SER A 224 10.37 -0.03 -18.13
CA SER A 224 10.81 1.16 -18.84
C SER A 224 11.95 1.92 -18.15
N LEU A 225 12.13 1.71 -16.83
CA LEU A 225 13.14 2.40 -16.03
C LEU A 225 14.54 1.81 -16.22
N PRO A 226 15.61 2.55 -15.86
CA PRO A 226 16.95 2.01 -15.78
C PRO A 226 17.02 0.72 -14.96
N LEU A 227 17.98 -0.15 -15.24
CA LEU A 227 18.17 -1.39 -14.50
C LEU A 227 18.35 -1.12 -13.00
N HIS A 228 17.49 -1.69 -12.19
CA HIS A 228 17.52 -1.50 -10.74
C HIS A 228 17.02 -2.74 -10.00
N THR A 229 17.30 -2.78 -8.71
CA THR A 229 16.84 -3.83 -7.81
C THR A 229 15.39 -3.55 -7.41
N VAL A 230 14.52 -4.54 -7.61
CA VAL A 230 13.13 -4.51 -7.16
C VAL A 230 13.07 -4.97 -5.70
N VAL A 231 12.32 -4.26 -4.87
CA VAL A 231 12.04 -4.70 -3.49
C VAL A 231 10.77 -5.54 -3.51
N PRO A 232 10.87 -6.87 -3.35
CA PRO A 232 9.72 -7.76 -3.49
C PRO A 232 8.77 -7.66 -2.29
N TYR A 233 7.52 -8.06 -2.48
CA TYR A 233 6.54 -8.19 -1.41
C TYR A 233 6.94 -9.26 -0.40
N GLU A 234 7.37 -10.43 -0.87
CA GLU A 234 7.82 -11.55 -0.05
C GLU A 234 9.05 -11.21 0.79
N ASN A 235 9.11 -11.77 2.01
CA ASN A 235 10.27 -11.66 2.88
C ASN A 235 11.38 -12.61 2.47
N MET A 236 12.32 -12.10 1.68
CA MET A 236 13.53 -12.83 1.27
C MET A 236 14.81 -12.03 1.57
N PRO A 237 15.98 -12.70 1.59
CA PRO A 237 17.27 -12.02 1.74
C PRO A 237 17.51 -11.00 0.61
N LYS A 238 18.09 -9.84 0.94
CA LYS A 238 18.35 -8.77 -0.06
C LYS A 238 19.18 -9.24 -1.27
N ARG A 239 20.07 -10.21 -1.09
CA ARG A 239 20.86 -10.81 -2.20
C ARG A 239 20.02 -11.55 -3.24
N CYS A 240 18.79 -11.93 -2.87
CA CYS A 240 17.85 -12.64 -3.74
C CYS A 240 16.83 -11.70 -4.40
N TYR A 241 16.97 -10.39 -4.21
CA TYR A 241 16.05 -9.42 -4.81
C TYR A 241 16.23 -9.43 -6.33
N PRO A 242 15.14 -9.52 -7.10
CA PRO A 242 15.20 -9.51 -8.54
C PRO A 242 15.58 -8.14 -9.11
N LYS A 243 15.91 -8.11 -10.38
CA LYS A 243 16.01 -6.89 -11.18
C LYS A 243 14.68 -6.63 -11.88
N ASN A 244 14.44 -5.36 -12.26
CA ASN A 244 13.24 -4.97 -13.01
C ASN A 244 13.20 -5.50 -14.45
N ARG A 245 14.33 -5.95 -14.95
CA ARG A 245 14.45 -6.66 -16.23
C ARG A 245 15.25 -7.94 -16.00
N GLY A 246 14.91 -9.00 -16.73
CA GLY A 246 15.77 -10.17 -16.77
C GLY A 246 17.17 -9.75 -17.22
N GLU A 247 18.22 -10.32 -16.63
CA GLU A 247 19.55 -10.23 -17.21
C GLU A 247 19.46 -10.89 -18.59
N ALA A 248 19.72 -10.09 -19.64
CA ALA A 248 19.77 -10.58 -21.00
C ALA A 248 21.04 -11.43 -21.21
#